data_8a725b5bda6156d00ec4f4f450278677
#
_entry.id   8a725b5bda6156d00ec4f4f450278677
#
_cell.length_a   1.000
_cell.length_b   1.000
_cell.length_c   1.000
_cell.angle_alpha   90.00
_cell.angle_beta   90.00
_cell.angle_gamma   90.00
#
_symmetry.space_group_name_H-M   'P 1'
#
loop_
_entity.id
_entity.type
_entity.pdbx_description
1 polymer ?
#
loop_
_entity_poly.entity_id
_entity_poly.type
_entity_poly.pdbx_seq_one_letter_code
_entity_poly.pdbx_strand_id
1 'polypeptide(L)'
;VFNKWTDALTAPFSEEFFKALVAFWVVLMVGKKDIKAILIAGLGSGFGFQIIEDLGYVARQTKTSQLAAVTEAINRISGGLASHALYTAVVSVGVFLLLSQVTQQKEKLFGLWCVVSTVANHFLWNSPFYETDHRINLLVGLLFAVQVGTFIEVVLYTKKKPDLPFLKQ
;
A
#
# COMPACT_ATOMS: atom_id res chain seq x y z
N VAL A 1 -0.62 -2.62 -26.79
CA VAL A 1 0.00 -3.53 -25.79
C VAL A 1 0.89 -2.73 -24.84
N PHE A 2 1.76 -1.82 -25.32
CA PHE A 2 2.66 -1.05 -24.47
C PHE A 2 1.94 -0.19 -23.40
N ASN A 3 0.83 0.48 -23.75
CA ASN A 3 0.09 1.35 -22.82
C ASN A 3 -0.48 0.60 -21.58
N LYS A 4 -0.81 -0.68 -21.71
CA LYS A 4 -1.36 -1.47 -20.60
C LYS A 4 -0.32 -1.85 -19.54
N TRP A 5 0.96 -1.91 -19.89
CA TRP A 5 2.04 -2.19 -18.96
C TRP A 5 2.62 -0.94 -18.29
N THR A 6 2.33 0.25 -18.83
CA THR A 6 2.91 1.51 -18.32
C THR A 6 2.51 1.72 -16.86
N ASP A 7 1.22 1.59 -16.53
CA ASP A 7 0.73 1.77 -15.17
C ASP A 7 1.29 0.70 -14.22
N ALA A 8 1.35 -0.55 -14.66
CA ALA A 8 1.94 -1.62 -13.87
C ALA A 8 3.44 -1.39 -13.58
N LEU A 9 4.19 -0.86 -14.55
CA LEU A 9 5.63 -0.63 -14.43
C LEU A 9 5.99 0.63 -13.63
N THR A 10 5.13 1.64 -13.62
CA THR A 10 5.45 2.95 -13.02
C THR A 10 4.74 3.20 -11.70
N ALA A 11 3.42 2.92 -11.62
CA ALA A 11 2.61 3.25 -10.45
C ALA A 11 3.11 2.60 -9.15
N PRO A 12 3.41 1.29 -9.08
CA PRO A 12 3.83 0.66 -7.83
C PRO A 12 5.08 1.29 -7.22
N PHE A 13 6.02 1.70 -8.06
CA PHE A 13 7.27 2.31 -7.59
C PHE A 13 7.07 3.77 -7.19
N SER A 14 6.48 4.58 -8.08
CA SER A 14 6.29 6.01 -7.80
C SER A 14 5.29 6.25 -6.67
N GLU A 15 4.15 5.58 -6.71
CA GLU A 15 3.09 5.79 -5.74
C GLU A 15 3.49 5.32 -4.34
N GLU A 16 4.00 4.08 -4.18
CA GLU A 16 4.39 3.59 -2.87
C GLU A 16 5.57 4.39 -2.30
N PHE A 17 6.50 4.85 -3.16
CA PHE A 17 7.57 5.73 -2.73
C PHE A 17 7.04 7.06 -2.18
N PHE A 18 6.20 7.78 -2.92
CA PHE A 18 5.70 9.07 -2.46
C PHE A 18 4.75 8.94 -1.26
N LYS A 19 3.90 7.91 -1.22
CA LYS A 19 3.02 7.64 -0.08
C LYS A 19 3.82 7.32 1.19
N ALA A 20 4.87 6.50 1.08
CA ALA A 20 5.77 6.23 2.20
C ALA A 20 6.54 7.49 2.63
N LEU A 21 7.02 8.31 1.68
CA LEU A 21 7.69 9.57 1.99
C LEU A 21 6.78 10.52 2.81
N VAL A 22 5.50 10.62 2.44
CA VAL A 22 4.50 11.40 3.21
C VAL A 22 4.34 10.81 4.61
N ALA A 23 4.26 9.48 4.76
CA ALA A 23 4.16 8.85 6.08
C ALA A 23 5.38 9.17 6.97
N PHE A 24 6.60 9.09 6.43
CA PHE A 24 7.82 9.47 7.15
C PHE A 24 7.83 10.96 7.51
N TRP A 25 7.42 11.81 6.60
CA TRP A 25 7.34 13.25 6.85
C TRP A 25 6.37 13.58 7.99
N VAL A 26 5.18 12.96 8.01
CA VAL A 26 4.20 13.12 9.10
C VAL A 26 4.80 12.69 10.45
N VAL A 27 5.47 11.54 10.49
CA VAL A 27 6.12 11.04 11.71
C VAL A 27 7.20 11.99 12.22
N LEU A 28 7.99 12.58 11.30
CA LEU A 28 9.00 13.59 11.65
C LEU A 28 8.35 14.86 12.21
N MET A 29 7.27 15.34 11.60
CA MET A 29 6.55 16.54 12.05
C MET A 29 5.89 16.36 13.43
N VAL A 30 5.34 15.17 13.70
CA VAL A 30 4.73 14.84 15.00
C VAL A 30 5.78 14.55 16.08
N GLY A 31 7.03 14.29 15.70
CA GLY A 31 8.13 14.03 16.62
C GLY A 31 8.14 12.62 17.21
N LYS A 32 7.24 11.73 16.81
CA LYS A 32 7.19 10.31 17.25
C LYS A 32 7.88 9.43 16.21
N LYS A 33 9.11 9.02 16.50
CA LYS A 33 9.97 8.27 15.55
C LYS A 33 10.04 6.78 15.88
N ASP A 34 8.90 6.17 16.13
CA ASP A 34 8.78 4.74 16.44
C ASP A 34 7.98 3.97 15.35
N ILE A 35 8.05 2.64 15.39
CA ILE A 35 7.42 1.78 14.40
C ILE A 35 5.89 1.87 14.41
N LYS A 36 5.28 2.14 15.56
CA LYS A 36 3.83 2.31 15.66
C LYS A 36 3.38 3.59 14.97
N ALA A 37 4.13 4.67 15.14
CA ALA A 37 3.83 5.94 14.48
C ALA A 37 3.91 5.81 12.96
N ILE A 38 4.95 5.11 12.43
CA ILE A 38 5.09 4.92 10.99
C ILE A 38 4.00 4.01 10.40
N LEU A 39 3.56 2.98 11.14
CA LEU A 39 2.43 2.14 10.73
C LEU A 39 1.14 2.96 10.58
N ILE A 40 0.83 3.79 11.59
CA ILE A 40 -0.38 4.63 11.59
C ILE A 40 -0.29 5.70 10.48
N ALA A 41 0.85 6.34 10.33
CA ALA A 41 1.07 7.34 9.28
C ALA A 41 0.99 6.72 7.87
N GLY A 42 1.51 5.49 7.69
CA GLY A 42 1.39 4.74 6.45
C GLY A 42 -0.05 4.40 6.10
N LEU A 43 -0.84 3.94 7.07
CA LEU A 43 -2.28 3.71 6.89
C LEU A 43 -2.99 5.00 6.46
N GLY A 44 -2.73 6.12 7.15
CA GLY A 44 -3.35 7.41 6.85
C GLY A 44 -2.95 7.95 5.47
N SER A 45 -1.67 7.86 5.10
CA SER A 45 -1.16 8.29 3.80
C SER A 45 -1.77 7.47 2.66
N GLY A 46 -1.79 6.14 2.79
CA GLY A 46 -2.39 5.27 1.79
C GLY A 46 -3.90 5.48 1.66
N PHE A 47 -4.60 5.63 2.77
CA PHE A 47 -6.05 5.90 2.75
C PHE A 47 -6.39 7.26 2.14
N GLY A 48 -5.61 8.30 2.45
CA GLY A 48 -5.77 9.63 1.84
C GLY A 48 -5.55 9.59 0.32
N PHE A 49 -4.53 8.87 -0.13
CA PHE A 49 -4.29 8.65 -1.55
C PHE A 49 -5.46 7.93 -2.22
N GLN A 50 -5.95 6.84 -1.61
CA GLN A 50 -7.11 6.09 -2.08
C GLN A 50 -8.32 7.00 -2.36
N ILE A 51 -8.67 7.86 -1.39
CA ILE A 51 -9.82 8.76 -1.53
C ILE A 51 -9.65 9.68 -2.76
N ILE A 52 -8.48 10.28 -2.91
CA ILE A 52 -8.22 11.21 -4.03
C ILE A 52 -8.24 10.48 -5.37
N GLU A 53 -7.66 9.29 -5.42
CA GLU A 53 -7.67 8.48 -6.62
C GLU A 53 -9.09 8.04 -7.00
N ASP A 54 -9.87 7.53 -6.04
CA ASP A 54 -11.24 7.09 -6.25
C ASP A 54 -12.15 8.25 -6.73
N LEU A 55 -12.01 9.43 -6.14
CA LEU A 55 -12.69 10.64 -6.62
C LEU A 55 -12.32 10.96 -8.07
N GLY A 56 -11.05 10.82 -8.45
CA GLY A 56 -10.60 11.01 -9.83
C GLY A 56 -11.24 10.01 -10.82
N TYR A 57 -11.35 8.73 -10.43
CA TYR A 57 -12.02 7.71 -11.26
C TYR A 57 -13.52 8.00 -11.40
N VAL A 58 -14.21 8.26 -10.31
CA VAL A 58 -15.66 8.60 -10.31
C VAL A 58 -15.92 9.86 -11.15
N ALA A 59 -15.12 10.91 -10.97
CA ALA A 59 -15.25 12.15 -11.73
C ALA A 59 -15.05 11.94 -13.26
N ARG A 60 -14.17 11.02 -13.65
CA ARG A 60 -14.02 10.67 -15.08
C ARG A 60 -15.29 10.01 -15.63
N GLN A 61 -15.94 9.13 -14.86
CA GLN A 61 -17.14 8.42 -15.28
C GLN A 61 -18.39 9.32 -15.36
N THR A 62 -18.45 10.46 -14.67
CA THR A 62 -19.56 11.42 -14.83
C THR A 62 -19.69 11.96 -16.26
N LYS A 63 -18.57 11.96 -17.02
CA LYS A 63 -18.59 12.35 -18.44
C LYS A 63 -19.32 11.35 -19.33
N THR A 64 -19.49 10.10 -18.86
CA THR A 64 -20.20 9.05 -19.58
C THR A 64 -21.67 9.04 -19.17
N SER A 65 -21.96 8.87 -17.89
CA SER A 65 -23.31 8.97 -17.31
C SER A 65 -23.24 9.01 -15.78
N GLN A 66 -24.34 9.45 -15.15
CA GLN A 66 -24.45 9.37 -13.67
C GLN A 66 -24.43 7.92 -13.18
N LEU A 67 -25.08 7.01 -13.91
CA LEU A 67 -25.08 5.59 -13.55
C LEU A 67 -23.67 4.99 -13.60
N ALA A 68 -22.88 5.34 -14.62
CA ALA A 68 -21.48 4.91 -14.71
C ALA A 68 -20.65 5.42 -13.51
N ALA A 69 -20.86 6.66 -13.10
CA ALA A 69 -20.17 7.23 -11.94
C ALA A 69 -20.55 6.51 -10.63
N VAL A 70 -21.83 6.20 -10.43
CA VAL A 70 -22.30 5.45 -9.24
C VAL A 70 -21.75 4.03 -9.25
N THR A 71 -21.76 3.36 -10.39
CA THR A 71 -21.20 2.01 -10.53
C THR A 71 -19.71 2.00 -10.21
N GLU A 72 -18.96 2.98 -10.75
CA GLU A 72 -17.53 3.13 -10.45
C GLU A 72 -17.27 3.35 -8.95
N ALA A 73 -18.06 4.23 -8.30
CA ALA A 73 -17.93 4.47 -6.87
C ALA A 73 -18.13 3.19 -6.04
N ILE A 74 -19.16 2.38 -6.37
CA ILE A 74 -19.40 1.10 -5.70
C ILE A 74 -18.23 0.12 -5.92
N ASN A 75 -17.74 0.02 -7.16
CA ASN A 75 -16.62 -0.86 -7.49
C ASN A 75 -15.35 -0.45 -6.74
N ARG A 76 -15.04 0.86 -6.68
CA ARG A 76 -13.86 1.39 -6.00
C ARG A 76 -13.95 1.19 -4.49
N ILE A 77 -15.09 1.43 -3.86
CA ILE A 77 -15.28 1.20 -2.42
C ILE A 77 -15.15 -0.29 -2.09
N SER A 78 -15.79 -1.17 -2.87
CA SER A 78 -15.73 -2.61 -2.60
C SER A 78 -14.38 -3.23 -2.88
N GLY A 79 -13.65 -2.77 -3.91
CA GLY A 79 -12.30 -3.24 -4.24
C GLY A 79 -11.20 -2.59 -3.42
N GLY A 80 -11.41 -1.37 -2.91
CA GLY A 80 -10.40 -0.54 -2.26
C GLY A 80 -10.08 -0.88 -0.80
N LEU A 81 -10.90 -1.70 -0.14
CA LEU A 81 -10.79 -1.97 1.32
C LEU A 81 -9.43 -2.53 1.77
N ALA A 82 -8.68 -3.17 0.90
CA ALA A 82 -7.40 -3.79 1.22
C ALA A 82 -6.26 -3.32 0.29
N SER A 83 -6.41 -2.16 -0.35
CA SER A 83 -5.44 -1.69 -1.33
C SER A 83 -4.43 -0.68 -0.76
N HIS A 84 -4.49 0.58 -1.15
CA HIS A 84 -3.46 1.57 -0.87
C HIS A 84 -3.16 1.78 0.62
N ALA A 85 -4.17 1.73 1.50
CA ALA A 85 -3.93 1.87 2.95
C ALA A 85 -3.01 0.75 3.49
N LEU A 86 -3.30 -0.51 3.11
CA LEU A 86 -2.49 -1.64 3.54
C LEU A 86 -1.11 -1.65 2.85
N TYR A 87 -1.07 -1.38 1.55
CA TYR A 87 0.18 -1.31 0.78
C TYR A 87 1.14 -0.30 1.41
N THR A 88 0.68 0.93 1.60
CA THR A 88 1.52 2.00 2.13
C THR A 88 1.93 1.75 3.58
N ALA A 89 1.05 1.20 4.41
CA ALA A 89 1.40 0.82 5.78
C ALA A 89 2.51 -0.23 5.82
N VAL A 90 2.39 -1.30 5.00
CA VAL A 90 3.38 -2.39 4.93
C VAL A 90 4.71 -1.88 4.38
N VAL A 91 4.69 -1.12 3.27
CA VAL A 91 5.92 -0.53 2.70
C VAL A 91 6.58 0.42 3.68
N SER A 92 5.82 1.31 4.34
CA SER A 92 6.38 2.27 5.30
C SER A 92 7.08 1.58 6.48
N VAL A 93 6.47 0.53 7.04
CA VAL A 93 7.11 -0.29 8.07
C VAL A 93 8.31 -1.04 7.51
N GLY A 94 8.22 -1.58 6.30
CA GLY A 94 9.34 -2.24 5.62
C GLY A 94 10.54 -1.32 5.48
N VAL A 95 10.34 -0.12 4.95
CA VAL A 95 11.40 0.90 4.81
C VAL A 95 11.94 1.31 6.19
N PHE A 96 11.07 1.49 7.19
CA PHE A 96 11.50 1.77 8.55
C PHE A 96 12.45 0.69 9.08
N LEU A 97 12.12 -0.58 8.94
CA LEU A 97 12.95 -1.70 9.41
C LEU A 97 14.28 -1.79 8.67
N LEU A 98 14.30 -1.49 7.37
CA LEU A 98 15.51 -1.49 6.55
C LEU A 98 16.47 -0.38 6.95
N LEU A 99 15.95 0.81 7.21
CA LEU A 99 16.77 2.02 7.47
C LEU A 99 17.07 2.24 8.95
N SER A 100 16.32 1.62 9.86
CA SER A 100 16.53 1.80 11.30
C SER A 100 17.91 1.30 11.73
N GLN A 101 18.56 2.08 12.59
CA GLN A 101 19.91 1.78 13.14
C GLN A 101 19.87 0.72 14.24
N VAL A 102 18.70 0.41 14.80
CA VAL A 102 18.55 -0.52 15.93
C VAL A 102 18.03 -1.90 15.53
N THR A 103 17.62 -2.08 14.28
CA THR A 103 17.10 -3.35 13.77
C THR A 103 18.21 -4.35 13.48
N GLN A 104 17.94 -5.62 13.80
CA GLN A 104 18.82 -6.75 13.51
C GLN A 104 18.59 -7.26 12.08
N GLN A 105 19.48 -8.14 11.60
CA GLN A 105 19.41 -8.71 10.24
C GLN A 105 18.06 -9.38 9.93
N LYS A 106 17.46 -10.11 10.90
CA LYS A 106 16.15 -10.75 10.72
C LYS A 106 15.03 -9.73 10.48
N GLU A 107 15.08 -8.61 11.17
CA GLU A 107 14.11 -7.51 11.03
C GLU A 107 14.29 -6.79 9.69
N LYS A 108 15.52 -6.62 9.25
CA LYS A 108 15.81 -6.08 7.91
C LYS A 108 15.34 -7.00 6.79
N LEU A 109 15.49 -8.33 6.94
CA LEU A 109 14.94 -9.29 5.98
C LEU A 109 13.41 -9.25 5.95
N PHE A 110 12.76 -9.11 7.10
CA PHE A 110 11.31 -8.91 7.16
C PHE A 110 10.90 -7.57 6.53
N GLY A 111 11.66 -6.50 6.75
CA GLY A 111 11.46 -5.21 6.08
C GLY A 111 11.57 -5.31 4.56
N LEU A 112 12.58 -6.05 4.07
CA LEU A 112 12.74 -6.32 2.64
C LEU A 112 11.55 -7.09 2.06
N TRP A 113 11.09 -8.13 2.77
CA TRP A 113 9.87 -8.87 2.41
C TRP A 113 8.66 -7.93 2.29
N CYS A 114 8.44 -7.05 3.27
CA CYS A 114 7.34 -6.08 3.25
C CYS A 114 7.38 -5.20 1.99
N VAL A 115 8.54 -4.67 1.64
CA VAL A 115 8.70 -3.80 0.46
C VAL A 115 8.49 -4.60 -0.84
N VAL A 116 9.21 -5.72 -0.99
CA VAL A 116 9.18 -6.51 -2.24
C VAL A 116 7.81 -7.12 -2.48
N SER A 117 7.19 -7.73 -1.45
CA SER A 117 5.87 -8.35 -1.59
C SER A 117 4.79 -7.34 -1.96
N THR A 118 4.83 -6.15 -1.36
CA THR A 118 3.84 -5.10 -1.66
C THR A 118 4.02 -4.51 -3.05
N VAL A 119 5.25 -4.18 -3.45
CA VAL A 119 5.53 -3.66 -4.80
C VAL A 119 5.17 -4.69 -5.86
N ALA A 120 5.53 -5.97 -5.66
CA ALA A 120 5.17 -7.05 -6.56
C ALA A 120 3.64 -7.26 -6.64
N ASN A 121 2.95 -7.20 -5.50
CA ASN A 121 1.50 -7.32 -5.43
C ASN A 121 0.82 -6.17 -6.19
N HIS A 122 1.23 -4.93 -5.95
CA HIS A 122 0.70 -3.75 -6.63
C HIS A 122 1.00 -3.78 -8.15
N PHE A 123 2.20 -4.23 -8.54
CA PHE A 123 2.55 -4.45 -9.94
C PHE A 123 1.60 -5.45 -10.63
N LEU A 124 1.38 -6.61 -10.00
CA LEU A 124 0.51 -7.65 -10.55
C LEU A 124 -0.95 -7.18 -10.60
N TRP A 125 -1.41 -6.41 -9.60
CA TRP A 125 -2.73 -5.80 -9.59
C TRP A 125 -2.97 -4.84 -10.76
N ASN A 126 -1.98 -4.01 -11.10
CA ASN A 126 -2.05 -3.07 -12.22
C ASN A 126 -1.70 -3.72 -13.57
N SER A 127 -1.32 -5.00 -13.59
CA SER A 127 -0.91 -5.68 -14.82
C SER A 127 -2.11 -6.11 -15.67
N PRO A 128 -1.93 -6.29 -16.99
CA PRO A 128 -2.96 -6.84 -17.86
C PRO A 128 -3.45 -8.24 -17.49
N PHE A 129 -2.72 -8.97 -16.63
CA PHE A 129 -3.16 -10.26 -16.10
C PHE A 129 -4.45 -10.17 -15.26
N TYR A 130 -4.74 -8.99 -14.72
CA TYR A 130 -5.96 -8.74 -13.96
C TYR A 130 -7.21 -8.60 -14.85
N GLU A 131 -7.04 -8.12 -16.09
CA GLU A 131 -8.15 -7.84 -17.01
C GLU A 131 -8.77 -9.10 -17.65
N THR A 132 -8.22 -10.28 -17.43
CA THR A 132 -8.70 -11.50 -18.06
C THR A 132 -9.91 -12.09 -17.35
N ASP A 133 -11.05 -11.89 -18.01
CA ASP A 133 -12.30 -12.66 -17.88
C ASP A 133 -12.98 -12.73 -16.49
N HIS A 134 -14.30 -12.54 -16.47
CA HIS A 134 -15.27 -12.48 -15.37
C HIS A 134 -15.29 -13.67 -14.37
N ARG A 135 -14.30 -14.50 -14.35
CA ARG A 135 -14.13 -15.57 -13.36
C ARG A 135 -13.40 -15.02 -12.16
N ILE A 136 -13.75 -15.51 -10.98
CA ILE A 136 -12.97 -15.28 -9.74
C ILE A 136 -11.52 -15.62 -10.09
N ASN A 137 -10.74 -14.58 -10.34
CA ASN A 137 -9.36 -14.78 -10.74
C ASN A 137 -8.58 -15.25 -9.50
N LEU A 138 -8.13 -16.51 -9.52
CA LEU A 138 -7.34 -17.09 -8.43
C LEU A 138 -6.16 -16.18 -8.06
N LEU A 139 -5.57 -15.50 -9.06
CA LEU A 139 -4.50 -14.53 -8.85
C LEU A 139 -4.94 -13.40 -7.90
N VAL A 140 -6.13 -12.84 -8.11
CA VAL A 140 -6.68 -11.76 -7.24
C VAL A 140 -6.83 -12.23 -5.81
N GLY A 141 -7.38 -13.43 -5.61
CA GLY A 141 -7.51 -14.03 -4.28
C GLY A 141 -6.14 -14.24 -3.61
N LEU A 142 -5.14 -14.70 -4.35
CA LEU A 142 -3.77 -14.86 -3.86
C LEU A 142 -3.11 -13.53 -3.51
N LEU A 143 -3.23 -12.52 -4.39
CA LEU A 143 -2.69 -11.18 -4.13
C LEU A 143 -3.30 -10.56 -2.88
N PHE A 144 -4.63 -10.66 -2.74
CA PHE A 144 -5.33 -10.20 -1.55
C PHE A 144 -4.85 -10.95 -0.30
N ALA A 145 -4.76 -12.27 -0.34
CA ALA A 145 -4.32 -13.08 0.81
C ALA A 145 -2.88 -12.75 1.22
N VAL A 146 -1.97 -12.59 0.26
CA VAL A 146 -0.57 -12.20 0.54
C VAL A 146 -0.52 -10.83 1.18
N GLN A 147 -1.25 -9.84 0.66
CA GLN A 147 -1.23 -8.48 1.19
C GLN A 147 -1.83 -8.39 2.60
N VAL A 148 -2.99 -9.00 2.81
CA VAL A 148 -3.63 -9.03 4.14
C VAL A 148 -2.78 -9.83 5.13
N GLY A 149 -2.23 -10.96 4.72
CA GLY A 149 -1.34 -11.77 5.57
C GLY A 149 -0.11 -10.98 6.00
N THR A 150 0.58 -10.33 5.06
CA THR A 150 1.75 -9.48 5.37
C THR A 150 1.38 -8.30 6.27
N PHE A 151 0.23 -7.68 6.05
CA PHE A 151 -0.26 -6.60 6.93
C PHE A 151 -0.53 -7.11 8.36
N ILE A 152 -1.16 -8.28 8.51
CA ILE A 152 -1.38 -8.90 9.82
C ILE A 152 -0.04 -9.15 10.53
N GLU A 153 0.95 -9.69 9.82
CA GLU A 153 2.30 -9.90 10.37
C GLU A 153 2.95 -8.58 10.83
N VAL A 154 2.83 -7.52 10.03
CA VAL A 154 3.31 -6.18 10.40
C VAL A 154 2.62 -5.66 11.65
N VAL A 155 1.30 -5.81 11.77
CA VAL A 155 0.54 -5.39 12.97
C VAL A 155 0.98 -6.18 14.19
N LEU A 156 1.12 -7.50 14.07
CA LEU A 156 1.55 -8.37 15.17
C LEU A 156 2.99 -8.04 15.61
N TYR A 157 3.88 -7.79 14.64
CA TYR A 157 5.25 -7.36 14.93
C TYR A 157 5.27 -6.01 15.65
N THR A 158 4.52 -5.02 15.16
CA THR A 158 4.43 -3.69 15.77
C THR A 158 3.84 -3.76 17.19
N LYS A 159 2.85 -4.62 17.43
CA LYS A 159 2.31 -4.84 18.80
C LYS A 159 3.35 -5.40 19.76
N LYS A 160 4.28 -6.22 19.30
CA LYS A 160 5.37 -6.78 20.12
C LYS A 160 6.47 -5.77 20.43
N LYS A 161 6.68 -4.78 19.56
CA LYS A 161 7.75 -3.77 19.66
C LYS A 161 7.24 -2.36 19.32
N PRO A 162 6.21 -1.84 20.03
CA PRO A 162 5.53 -0.60 19.63
C PRO A 162 6.46 0.63 19.65
N ASP A 163 7.43 0.64 20.56
CA ASP A 163 8.36 1.75 20.79
C ASP A 163 9.72 1.54 20.11
N LEU A 164 9.81 0.59 19.14
CA LEU A 164 11.06 0.38 18.38
C LEU A 164 11.46 1.70 17.70
N PRO A 165 12.59 2.33 18.08
CA PRO A 165 12.96 3.63 17.56
C PRO A 165 13.65 3.52 16.19
N PHE A 166 13.61 4.61 15.42
CA PHE A 166 14.30 4.70 14.13
C PHE A 166 15.81 4.87 14.30
N LEU A 167 16.23 5.68 15.28
CA LEU A 167 17.63 5.98 15.59
C LEU A 167 18.01 5.45 16.97
N LYS A 168 19.29 5.14 17.15
CA LYS A 168 19.83 4.92 18.50
C LYS A 168 19.72 6.22 19.29
N GLN A 169 19.18 6.11 20.48
CA GLN A 169 19.19 7.20 21.46
C GLN A 169 20.56 7.32 22.09
#